data_c92d1566ce9843994b01fdcdb1cf9120
#
_entry.id   c92d1566ce9843994b01fdcdb1cf9120
#
_cell.length_a   1.000
_cell.length_b   1.000
_cell.length_c   1.000
_cell.angle_alpha   90.00
_cell.angle_beta   90.00
_cell.angle_gamma   90.00
#
_symmetry.space_group_name_H-M   'P 1'
#
loop_
_entity.id
_entity.type
_entity.pdbx_description
1 polymer ?
#
loop_
_entity_poly.entity_id
_entity_poly.type
_entity_poly.pdbx_seq_one_letter_code
_entity_poly.pdbx_strand_id
1 'polypeptide(L)'
;MIILEKAQQMLKNHPLCNHCLGRQFALLGYGLNNQQRGETIKLLSTMQAHQLTLSKRKSGMTRLKTLAINGSFNMAIELLERNGKELGEKQQCYLCEGRFEFVNEFVESALEKLNDYEFSTFLVGVELPTQAEEREDEFKAEFEVKHGESMRNEFSREIGKEISKVTKKVVDYKRPEIVILVNPFSGQVHLQVNPLLIAGRYRKLVRGIPQSKWLCAECRGNGCSRCNGT
;
A
#
# COMPACT_ATOMS: atom_id res chain seq x y z
N MET A 1 -8.82 27.25 6.28
CA MET A 1 -10.01 26.40 5.97
C MET A 1 -10.04 25.25 6.96
N ILE A 2 -11.21 25.00 7.54
CA ILE A 2 -11.40 23.95 8.55
C ILE A 2 -11.36 22.57 7.85
N ILE A 3 -10.84 21.52 8.53
CA ILE A 3 -10.68 20.16 7.98
C ILE A 3 -11.96 19.66 7.27
N LEU A 4 -13.13 19.84 7.92
CA LEU A 4 -14.40 19.38 7.37
C LEU A 4 -14.81 20.12 6.09
N GLU A 5 -14.55 21.42 5.98
CA GLU A 5 -14.84 22.20 4.79
C GLU A 5 -13.97 21.72 3.61
N LYS A 6 -12.68 21.49 3.88
CA LYS A 6 -11.75 20.99 2.87
C LYS A 6 -12.13 19.60 2.37
N ALA A 7 -12.46 18.71 3.30
CA ALA A 7 -12.91 17.35 2.98
C ALA A 7 -14.23 17.36 2.16
N GLN A 8 -15.17 18.26 2.50
CA GLN A 8 -16.42 18.44 1.74
C GLN A 8 -16.16 18.93 0.33
N GLN A 9 -15.20 19.83 0.12
CA GLN A 9 -14.82 20.29 -1.22
C GLN A 9 -14.19 19.16 -2.04
N MET A 10 -13.27 18.39 -1.45
CA MET A 10 -12.68 17.20 -2.09
C MET A 10 -13.76 16.21 -2.53
N LEU A 11 -14.67 15.85 -1.61
CA LEU A 11 -15.75 14.92 -1.90
C LEU A 11 -16.81 15.48 -2.88
N LYS A 12 -16.96 16.77 -2.98
CA LYS A 12 -17.85 17.38 -3.98
C LYS A 12 -17.33 17.19 -5.40
N ASN A 13 -16.01 17.24 -5.58
CA ASN A 13 -15.37 17.17 -6.89
C ASN A 13 -14.99 15.74 -7.27
N HIS A 14 -14.55 14.92 -6.29
CA HIS A 14 -13.97 13.60 -6.56
C HIS A 14 -14.51 12.53 -5.60
N PRO A 15 -14.82 11.32 -6.08
CA PRO A 15 -15.12 10.20 -5.23
C PRO A 15 -13.85 9.70 -4.51
N LEU A 16 -13.92 9.56 -3.18
CA LEU A 16 -12.77 9.16 -2.35
C LEU A 16 -13.18 8.09 -1.32
N CYS A 17 -12.43 6.99 -1.27
CA CYS A 17 -12.53 6.01 -0.19
C CYS A 17 -12.01 6.60 1.15
N ASN A 18 -12.15 5.85 2.25
CA ASN A 18 -11.70 6.31 3.56
C ASN A 18 -10.19 6.51 3.61
N HIS A 19 -9.40 5.59 3.04
CA HIS A 19 -7.96 5.71 2.92
C HIS A 19 -7.56 7.00 2.19
N CYS A 20 -8.09 7.20 0.99
CA CYS A 20 -7.71 8.31 0.15
C CYS A 20 -8.14 9.68 0.68
N LEU A 21 -9.29 9.77 1.34
CA LEU A 21 -9.68 10.99 2.03
C LEU A 21 -8.82 11.22 3.29
N GLY A 22 -8.66 10.19 4.11
CA GLY A 22 -7.94 10.32 5.38
C GLY A 22 -6.47 10.66 5.20
N ARG A 23 -5.82 10.10 4.16
CA ARG A 23 -4.41 10.38 3.90
C ARG A 23 -4.11 11.85 3.53
N GLN A 24 -5.10 12.61 3.05
CA GLN A 24 -4.91 14.06 2.82
C GLN A 24 -4.67 14.83 4.12
N PHE A 25 -4.98 14.20 5.25
CA PHE A 25 -4.83 14.73 6.61
C PHE A 25 -3.90 13.85 7.47
N ALA A 26 -2.99 13.10 6.85
CA ALA A 26 -2.18 12.07 7.50
C ALA A 26 -1.36 12.57 8.69
N LEU A 27 -0.85 13.81 8.62
CA LEU A 27 -0.05 14.43 9.69
C LEU A 27 -0.88 15.00 10.85
N LEU A 28 -2.22 14.92 10.75
CA LEU A 28 -3.12 15.42 11.78
C LEU A 28 -3.73 14.25 12.57
N GLY A 29 -3.80 14.38 13.88
CA GLY A 29 -4.38 13.36 14.77
C GLY A 29 -3.40 12.20 15.01
N TYR A 30 -2.76 12.22 16.17
CA TYR A 30 -1.83 11.16 16.58
C TYR A 30 -2.57 9.82 16.84
N GLY A 31 -1.95 8.70 16.44
CA GLY A 31 -2.46 7.35 16.71
C GLY A 31 -3.56 6.86 15.76
N LEU A 32 -4.07 7.69 14.84
CA LEU A 32 -5.04 7.28 13.85
C LEU A 32 -4.36 6.77 12.58
N ASN A 33 -4.87 5.69 11.98
CA ASN A 33 -4.55 5.35 10.61
C ASN A 33 -5.42 6.17 9.63
N ASN A 34 -5.09 6.15 8.33
CA ASN A 34 -5.80 6.96 7.35
C ASN A 34 -7.24 6.50 7.12
N GLN A 35 -7.50 5.19 7.17
CA GLN A 35 -8.85 4.66 7.06
C GLN A 35 -9.75 5.22 8.17
N GLN A 36 -9.31 5.14 9.42
CA GLN A 36 -10.02 5.69 10.59
C GLN A 36 -10.23 7.20 10.48
N ARG A 37 -9.20 7.91 10.01
CA ARG A 37 -9.24 9.37 9.82
C ARG A 37 -10.29 9.76 8.78
N GLY A 38 -10.30 9.08 7.62
CA GLY A 38 -11.28 9.31 6.57
C GLY A 38 -12.69 8.95 6.99
N GLU A 39 -12.87 7.84 7.70
CA GLU A 39 -14.16 7.44 8.27
C GLU A 39 -14.69 8.46 9.27
N THR A 40 -13.85 8.92 10.20
CA THR A 40 -14.21 9.95 11.19
C THR A 40 -14.64 11.25 10.52
N ILE A 41 -13.91 11.70 9.49
CA ILE A 41 -14.26 12.90 8.74
C ILE A 41 -15.62 12.74 8.04
N LYS A 42 -15.88 11.60 7.41
CA LYS A 42 -17.16 11.30 6.76
C LYS A 42 -18.29 11.19 7.78
N LEU A 43 -18.04 10.56 8.91
CA LEU A 43 -19.02 10.45 10.02
C LEU A 43 -19.46 11.83 10.52
N LEU A 44 -18.51 12.69 10.88
CA LEU A 44 -18.80 14.04 11.33
C LEU A 44 -19.50 14.88 10.26
N SER A 45 -19.08 14.75 9.00
CA SER A 45 -19.72 15.41 7.86
C SER A 45 -21.17 14.94 7.68
N THR A 46 -21.44 13.65 7.89
CA THR A 46 -22.78 13.07 7.82
C THR A 46 -23.67 13.58 8.95
N MET A 47 -23.17 13.64 10.18
CA MET A 47 -23.90 14.21 11.32
C MET A 47 -24.28 15.68 11.06
N GLN A 48 -23.33 16.47 10.56
CA GLN A 48 -23.57 17.87 10.21
C GLN A 48 -24.60 18.02 9.09
N ALA A 49 -24.50 17.19 8.03
CA ALA A 49 -25.46 17.20 6.93
C ALA A 49 -26.87 16.78 7.39
N HIS A 50 -26.97 15.79 8.28
CA HIS A 50 -28.23 15.35 8.87
C HIS A 50 -28.85 16.46 9.72
N GLN A 51 -28.10 17.15 10.56
CA GLN A 51 -28.57 18.31 11.33
C GLN A 51 -29.16 19.40 10.43
N LEU A 52 -28.48 19.71 9.31
CA LEU A 52 -28.98 20.67 8.33
C LEU A 52 -30.28 20.21 7.65
N THR A 53 -30.44 18.90 7.43
CA THR A 53 -31.65 18.31 6.87
C THR A 53 -32.82 18.42 7.85
N LEU A 54 -32.62 18.12 9.12
CA LEU A 54 -33.63 18.29 10.18
C LEU A 54 -34.07 19.76 10.33
N SER A 55 -33.14 20.69 10.11
CA SER A 55 -33.40 22.13 10.09
C SER A 55 -34.04 22.62 8.77
N LYS A 56 -34.49 21.70 7.90
CA LYS A 56 -35.10 21.98 6.59
C LYS A 56 -34.23 22.81 5.63
N ARG A 57 -32.90 22.78 5.79
CA ARG A 57 -31.96 23.45 4.88
C ARG A 57 -31.66 22.54 3.69
N LYS A 58 -31.90 23.03 2.47
CA LYS A 58 -31.68 22.29 1.21
C LYS A 58 -30.23 21.76 1.09
N SER A 59 -29.24 22.46 1.64
CA SER A 59 -27.84 22.04 1.63
C SER A 59 -27.55 20.74 2.37
N GLY A 60 -28.37 20.37 3.39
CA GLY A 60 -28.21 19.12 4.12
C GLY A 60 -28.36 17.91 3.21
N MET A 61 -29.45 17.85 2.45
CA MET A 61 -29.73 16.75 1.53
C MET A 61 -28.66 16.65 0.40
N THR A 62 -28.19 17.76 -0.13
CA THR A 62 -27.12 17.78 -1.14
C THR A 62 -25.83 17.20 -0.58
N ARG A 63 -25.44 17.57 0.66
CA ARG A 63 -24.24 17.02 1.33
C ARG A 63 -24.37 15.54 1.62
N LEU A 64 -25.55 15.05 2.06
CA LEU A 64 -25.80 13.63 2.25
C LEU A 64 -25.62 12.84 0.95
N LYS A 65 -26.15 13.34 -0.17
CA LYS A 65 -25.96 12.73 -1.48
C LYS A 65 -24.47 12.65 -1.89
N THR A 66 -23.71 13.71 -1.68
CA THR A 66 -22.26 13.73 -1.95
C THR A 66 -21.53 12.69 -1.10
N LEU A 67 -21.84 12.58 0.19
CA LEU A 67 -21.23 11.58 1.09
C LEU A 67 -21.63 10.15 0.73
N ALA A 68 -22.85 9.93 0.28
CA ALA A 68 -23.32 8.61 -0.15
C ALA A 68 -22.65 8.17 -1.46
N ILE A 69 -22.61 9.02 -2.46
CA ILE A 69 -22.12 8.70 -3.81
C ILE A 69 -20.60 8.78 -3.85
N ASN A 70 -20.04 9.97 -3.60
CA ASN A 70 -18.59 10.21 -3.72
C ASN A 70 -17.82 9.74 -2.48
N GLY A 71 -18.46 9.71 -1.33
CA GLY A 71 -17.89 9.18 -0.10
C GLY A 71 -18.04 7.66 0.03
N SER A 72 -18.95 7.03 -0.69
CA SER A 72 -19.35 5.62 -0.52
C SER A 72 -19.62 5.28 0.95
N PHE A 73 -20.26 6.20 1.68
CA PHE A 73 -20.38 6.14 3.13
C PHE A 73 -21.76 5.60 3.56
N ASN A 74 -21.77 4.40 4.14
CA ASN A 74 -23.01 3.66 4.43
C ASN A 74 -24.01 4.44 5.28
N MET A 75 -23.58 5.16 6.33
CA MET A 75 -24.49 5.95 7.15
C MET A 75 -25.21 7.06 6.38
N ALA A 76 -24.53 7.69 5.41
CA ALA A 76 -25.17 8.67 4.55
C ALA A 76 -26.15 8.01 3.58
N ILE A 77 -25.84 6.80 3.10
CA ILE A 77 -26.71 5.96 2.28
C ILE A 77 -28.00 5.64 3.04
N GLU A 78 -27.90 5.08 4.23
CA GLU A 78 -29.04 4.72 5.09
C GLU A 78 -29.95 5.93 5.40
N LEU A 79 -29.34 7.10 5.65
CA LEU A 79 -30.10 8.33 5.89
C LEU A 79 -30.88 8.79 4.66
N LEU A 80 -30.33 8.62 3.46
CA LEU A 80 -31.04 8.96 2.22
C LEU A 80 -32.18 7.98 1.95
N GLU A 81 -31.97 6.69 2.13
CA GLU A 81 -32.99 5.65 1.97
C GLU A 81 -34.17 5.89 2.93
N ARG A 82 -33.91 6.18 4.21
CA ARG A 82 -34.97 6.55 5.20
C ARG A 82 -35.75 7.79 4.81
N ASN A 83 -35.14 8.68 4.00
CA ASN A 83 -35.80 9.86 3.46
C ASN A 83 -36.45 9.62 2.08
N GLY A 84 -36.59 8.37 1.65
CA GLY A 84 -37.24 7.99 0.38
C GLY A 84 -36.48 8.51 -0.85
N LYS A 85 -35.16 8.66 -0.78
CA LYS A 85 -34.33 9.13 -1.90
C LYS A 85 -33.59 7.96 -2.52
N GLU A 86 -33.73 7.82 -3.83
CA GLU A 86 -32.94 6.89 -4.61
C GLU A 86 -31.47 7.30 -4.63
N LEU A 87 -30.61 6.30 -4.53
CA LEU A 87 -29.17 6.44 -4.63
C LEU A 87 -28.74 6.27 -6.09
N GLY A 88 -27.85 7.12 -6.53
CA GLY A 88 -27.09 6.87 -7.76
C GLY A 88 -26.07 5.73 -7.56
N GLU A 89 -25.46 5.28 -8.63
CA GLU A 89 -24.39 4.29 -8.58
C GLU A 89 -23.21 4.78 -7.75
N LYS A 90 -22.64 3.88 -6.93
CA LYS A 90 -21.38 4.12 -6.22
C LYS A 90 -20.27 4.37 -7.22
N GLN A 91 -19.53 5.42 -7.02
CA GLN A 91 -18.39 5.73 -7.87
C GLN A 91 -17.11 5.14 -7.28
N GLN A 92 -16.25 4.65 -8.16
CA GLN A 92 -14.93 4.16 -7.80
C GLN A 92 -14.05 5.32 -7.28
N CYS A 93 -13.17 5.05 -6.33
CA CYS A 93 -12.30 6.07 -5.77
C CYS A 93 -11.39 6.68 -6.85
N TYR A 94 -11.42 7.99 -6.99
CA TYR A 94 -10.67 8.74 -7.99
C TYR A 94 -9.15 8.52 -7.91
N LEU A 95 -8.59 8.39 -6.70
CA LEU A 95 -7.14 8.26 -6.51
C LEU A 95 -6.65 6.83 -6.62
N CYS A 96 -7.22 5.90 -5.85
CA CYS A 96 -6.70 4.54 -5.75
C CYS A 96 -7.50 3.51 -6.57
N GLU A 97 -8.57 3.91 -7.24
CA GLU A 97 -9.41 2.98 -8.02
C GLU A 97 -9.81 1.72 -7.23
N GLY A 98 -10.14 1.88 -5.93
CA GLY A 98 -10.55 0.78 -5.06
C GLY A 98 -9.40 -0.14 -4.59
N ARG A 99 -8.14 0.13 -4.96
CA ARG A 99 -7.02 -0.80 -4.73
C ARG A 99 -6.72 -1.08 -3.26
N PHE A 100 -7.12 -0.24 -2.32
CA PHE A 100 -6.97 -0.54 -0.90
C PHE A 100 -7.84 -1.72 -0.42
N GLU A 101 -8.87 -2.11 -1.16
CA GLU A 101 -9.70 -3.27 -0.84
C GLU A 101 -8.94 -4.60 -1.05
N PHE A 102 -7.91 -4.60 -1.89
CA PHE A 102 -7.10 -5.76 -2.27
C PHE A 102 -5.80 -5.90 -1.47
N VAL A 103 -5.60 -5.12 -0.41
CA VAL A 103 -4.35 -5.19 0.40
C VAL A 103 -4.08 -6.61 0.91
N ASN A 104 -5.12 -7.35 1.33
CA ASN A 104 -4.96 -8.72 1.81
C ASN A 104 -4.49 -9.67 0.69
N GLU A 105 -4.97 -9.51 -0.52
CA GLU A 105 -4.55 -10.32 -1.68
C GLU A 105 -3.06 -10.07 -2.02
N PHE A 106 -2.60 -8.82 -1.91
CA PHE A 106 -1.17 -8.51 -2.09
C PHE A 106 -0.32 -9.13 -0.99
N VAL A 107 -0.81 -9.15 0.25
CA VAL A 107 -0.15 -9.79 1.39
C VAL A 107 -0.07 -11.31 1.17
N GLU A 108 -1.16 -11.96 0.78
CA GLU A 108 -1.20 -13.40 0.49
C GLU A 108 -0.21 -13.76 -0.62
N SER A 109 -0.24 -13.03 -1.74
CA SER A 109 0.71 -13.24 -2.85
C SER A 109 2.17 -13.02 -2.43
N ALA A 110 2.43 -12.06 -1.53
CA ALA A 110 3.77 -11.86 -0.99
C ALA A 110 4.20 -13.01 -0.09
N LEU A 111 3.31 -13.50 0.80
CA LEU A 111 3.58 -14.60 1.71
C LEU A 111 3.86 -15.92 0.97
N GLU A 112 3.10 -16.22 -0.09
CA GLU A 112 3.35 -17.38 -0.94
C GLU A 112 4.78 -17.37 -1.50
N LYS A 113 5.24 -16.22 -2.01
CA LYS A 113 6.60 -16.08 -2.56
C LYS A 113 7.68 -16.10 -1.49
N LEU A 114 7.37 -15.64 -0.27
CA LEU A 114 8.31 -15.62 0.86
C LEU A 114 8.53 -17.00 1.48
N ASN A 115 7.66 -17.98 1.24
CA ASN A 115 7.78 -19.33 1.80
C ASN A 115 9.09 -20.03 1.43
N ASP A 116 9.69 -19.69 0.29
CA ASP A 116 10.93 -20.29 -0.17
C ASP A 116 12.20 -19.64 0.44
N TYR A 117 12.04 -18.65 1.31
CA TYR A 117 13.14 -17.86 1.84
C TYR A 117 13.16 -17.82 3.37
N GLU A 118 14.34 -18.00 3.93
CA GLU A 118 14.61 -17.65 5.33
C GLU A 118 15.12 -16.21 5.40
N PHE A 119 14.43 -15.37 6.19
CA PHE A 119 14.80 -13.96 6.36
C PHE A 119 14.40 -13.47 7.76
N SER A 120 15.05 -12.43 8.22
CA SER A 120 14.75 -11.74 9.49
C SER A 120 14.16 -10.36 9.27
N THR A 121 14.59 -9.69 8.22
CA THR A 121 14.18 -8.32 7.92
C THR A 121 13.69 -8.17 6.49
N PHE A 122 12.73 -7.28 6.30
CA PHE A 122 12.18 -6.99 4.98
C PHE A 122 11.79 -5.51 4.84
N LEU A 123 11.53 -5.10 3.60
CA LEU A 123 10.96 -3.80 3.25
C LEU A 123 9.89 -4.01 2.18
N VAL A 124 8.80 -3.25 2.26
CA VAL A 124 7.82 -3.19 1.18
C VAL A 124 8.06 -1.95 0.34
N GLY A 125 8.39 -2.15 -0.92
CA GLY A 125 8.41 -1.13 -1.96
C GLY A 125 7.10 -1.15 -2.75
N VAL A 126 6.60 0.00 -3.16
CA VAL A 126 5.38 0.11 -3.96
C VAL A 126 5.68 0.82 -5.27
N GLU A 127 5.29 0.21 -6.37
CA GLU A 127 5.40 0.78 -7.71
C GLU A 127 4.02 1.24 -8.18
N LEU A 128 3.88 2.52 -8.42
CA LEU A 128 2.64 3.10 -8.94
C LEU A 128 2.82 3.45 -10.43
N PRO A 129 1.77 3.29 -11.25
CA PRO A 129 1.78 3.84 -12.61
C PRO A 129 1.95 5.37 -12.57
N THR A 130 2.69 5.93 -13.51
CA THR A 130 2.93 7.39 -13.63
C THR A 130 1.62 8.18 -13.59
N GLN A 131 0.59 7.70 -14.28
CA GLN A 131 -0.74 8.33 -14.29
C GLN A 131 -1.39 8.40 -12.89
N ALA A 132 -1.15 7.41 -12.02
CA ALA A 132 -1.69 7.43 -10.67
C ALA A 132 -0.92 8.41 -9.77
N GLU A 133 0.38 8.56 -9.98
CA GLU A 133 1.21 9.55 -9.28
C GLU A 133 0.87 10.98 -9.73
N GLU A 134 0.78 11.23 -11.03
CA GLU A 134 0.38 12.52 -11.59
C GLU A 134 -1.01 12.94 -11.08
N ARG A 135 -1.98 12.04 -11.09
CA ARG A 135 -3.34 12.28 -10.57
C ARG A 135 -3.34 12.63 -9.07
N GLU A 136 -2.48 11.97 -8.28
CA GLU A 136 -2.32 12.29 -6.86
C GLU A 136 -1.70 13.68 -6.66
N ASP A 137 -0.72 14.04 -7.45
CA ASP A 137 -0.03 15.34 -7.36
C ASP A 137 -0.95 16.48 -7.82
N GLU A 138 -1.68 16.30 -8.91
CA GLU A 138 -2.71 17.23 -9.37
C GLU A 138 -3.80 17.45 -8.31
N PHE A 139 -4.30 16.35 -7.71
CA PHE A 139 -5.28 16.42 -6.63
C PHE A 139 -4.73 17.19 -5.41
N LYS A 140 -3.50 16.92 -5.00
CA LYS A 140 -2.87 17.63 -3.89
C LYS A 140 -2.67 19.12 -4.18
N ALA A 141 -2.34 19.46 -5.42
CA ALA A 141 -2.20 20.84 -5.87
C ALA A 141 -3.56 21.56 -5.91
N GLU A 142 -4.60 20.94 -6.51
CA GLU A 142 -5.96 21.47 -6.57
C GLU A 142 -6.50 21.89 -5.19
N PHE A 143 -6.28 21.00 -4.20
CA PHE A 143 -6.79 21.24 -2.85
C PHE A 143 -5.74 21.78 -1.89
N GLU A 144 -4.58 22.23 -2.33
CA GLU A 144 -3.50 22.76 -1.50
C GLU A 144 -3.23 21.88 -0.25
N VAL A 145 -3.03 20.59 -0.46
CA VAL A 145 -2.84 19.62 0.63
C VAL A 145 -1.47 19.80 1.28
N LYS A 146 -1.45 20.23 2.55
CA LYS A 146 -0.21 20.50 3.32
C LYS A 146 0.15 19.39 4.30
N HIS A 147 -0.83 18.57 4.69
CA HIS A 147 -0.71 17.59 5.78
C HIS A 147 -0.96 16.15 5.29
N GLY A 148 -0.83 15.93 4.00
CA GLY A 148 -1.03 14.63 3.39
C GLY A 148 0.24 13.79 3.30
N GLU A 149 0.06 12.50 3.09
CA GLU A 149 1.11 11.58 2.68
C GLU A 149 0.85 11.03 1.27
N SER A 150 1.83 10.34 0.67
CA SER A 150 1.67 9.72 -0.64
C SER A 150 0.92 8.39 -0.54
N MET A 151 0.24 8.01 -1.63
CA MET A 151 -0.41 6.72 -1.78
C MET A 151 0.59 5.58 -1.68
N ARG A 152 1.79 5.76 -2.24
CA ARG A 152 2.91 4.83 -2.15
C ARG A 152 3.25 4.50 -0.69
N ASN A 153 3.41 5.53 0.16
CA ASN A 153 3.75 5.35 1.56
C ASN A 153 2.65 4.62 2.34
N GLU A 154 1.38 4.94 2.06
CA GLU A 154 0.27 4.27 2.73
C GLU A 154 0.19 2.79 2.36
N PHE A 155 0.26 2.43 1.07
CA PHE A 155 0.29 1.04 0.65
C PHE A 155 1.48 0.28 1.26
N SER A 156 2.69 0.84 1.18
CA SER A 156 3.88 0.23 1.78
C SER A 156 3.70 -0.05 3.26
N ARG A 157 3.15 0.91 3.99
CA ARG A 157 2.89 0.78 5.43
C ARG A 157 1.81 -0.26 5.74
N GLU A 158 0.67 -0.23 5.06
CA GLU A 158 -0.43 -1.14 5.37
C GLU A 158 -0.07 -2.59 4.99
N ILE A 159 0.53 -2.83 3.84
CA ILE A 159 1.03 -4.14 3.43
C ILE A 159 2.13 -4.62 4.39
N GLY A 160 3.09 -3.76 4.72
CA GLY A 160 4.19 -4.10 5.64
C GLY A 160 3.72 -4.48 7.04
N LYS A 161 2.70 -3.81 7.58
CA LYS A 161 2.09 -4.16 8.87
C LYS A 161 1.48 -5.56 8.85
N GLU A 162 0.71 -5.90 7.83
CA GLU A 162 0.06 -7.21 7.75
C GLU A 162 1.09 -8.33 7.54
N ILE A 163 2.11 -8.14 6.69
CA ILE A 163 3.21 -9.09 6.54
C ILE A 163 3.96 -9.28 7.87
N SER A 164 4.30 -8.19 8.56
CA SER A 164 4.98 -8.25 9.87
C SER A 164 4.13 -8.97 10.91
N LYS A 165 2.82 -8.75 10.92
CA LYS A 165 1.87 -9.40 11.83
C LYS A 165 1.81 -10.93 11.63
N VAL A 166 1.84 -11.40 10.37
CA VAL A 166 1.80 -12.81 10.03
C VAL A 166 3.16 -13.48 10.25
N THR A 167 4.22 -12.91 9.68
CA THR A 167 5.57 -13.51 9.68
C THR A 167 6.33 -13.30 10.98
N LYS A 168 5.94 -12.33 11.81
CA LYS A 168 6.68 -11.82 12.98
C LYS A 168 8.06 -11.27 12.66
N LYS A 169 8.32 -10.97 11.40
CA LYS A 169 9.56 -10.36 10.92
C LYS A 169 9.51 -8.83 11.02
N VAL A 170 10.69 -8.21 11.03
CA VAL A 170 10.84 -6.76 11.28
C VAL A 170 11.06 -6.01 9.97
N VAL A 171 10.42 -4.85 9.85
CA VAL A 171 10.67 -3.93 8.72
C VAL A 171 11.99 -3.21 8.95
N ASP A 172 12.92 -3.28 7.98
CA ASP A 172 14.18 -2.56 7.99
C ASP A 172 14.30 -1.65 6.76
N TYR A 173 14.36 -0.35 6.99
CA TYR A 173 14.45 0.66 5.93
C TYR A 173 15.87 0.88 5.41
N LYS A 174 16.89 0.37 6.11
CA LYS A 174 18.30 0.63 5.76
C LYS A 174 18.94 -0.55 5.06
N ARG A 175 18.75 -1.75 5.56
CA ARG A 175 19.39 -2.98 5.07
C ARG A 175 18.44 -4.17 5.14
N PRO A 176 17.31 -4.12 4.42
CA PRO A 176 16.41 -5.27 4.39
C PRO A 176 17.09 -6.45 3.69
N GLU A 177 16.86 -7.66 4.19
CA GLU A 177 17.30 -8.89 3.53
C GLU A 177 16.47 -9.16 2.28
N ILE A 178 15.17 -8.83 2.34
CA ILE A 178 14.24 -8.97 1.21
C ILE A 178 13.48 -7.66 1.01
N VAL A 179 13.39 -7.21 -0.24
CA VAL A 179 12.48 -6.13 -0.65
C VAL A 179 11.31 -6.76 -1.41
N ILE A 180 10.11 -6.50 -0.93
CA ILE A 180 8.85 -6.96 -1.52
C ILE A 180 8.31 -5.80 -2.36
N LEU A 181 8.39 -5.91 -3.68
CA LEU A 181 7.89 -4.90 -4.61
C LEU A 181 6.45 -5.25 -4.99
N VAL A 182 5.54 -4.33 -4.73
CA VAL A 182 4.11 -4.48 -5.01
C VAL A 182 3.64 -3.40 -5.95
N ASN A 183 2.97 -3.79 -7.03
CA ASN A 183 2.25 -2.86 -7.88
C ASN A 183 0.73 -3.05 -7.65
N PRO A 184 0.06 -2.17 -6.89
CA PRO A 184 -1.34 -2.33 -6.54
C PRO A 184 -2.28 -2.25 -7.75
N PHE A 185 -1.88 -1.58 -8.83
CA PHE A 185 -2.72 -1.40 -10.03
C PHE A 185 -2.69 -2.60 -10.96
N SER A 186 -1.55 -3.29 -11.06
CA SER A 186 -1.44 -4.53 -11.83
C SER A 186 -1.64 -5.78 -10.99
N GLY A 187 -1.62 -5.68 -9.66
CA GLY A 187 -1.66 -6.82 -8.74
C GLY A 187 -0.35 -7.62 -8.67
N GLN A 188 0.72 -7.15 -9.32
CA GLN A 188 1.99 -7.86 -9.35
C GLN A 188 2.77 -7.68 -8.05
N VAL A 189 3.36 -8.79 -7.59
CA VAL A 189 4.26 -8.82 -6.43
C VAL A 189 5.56 -9.48 -6.87
N HIS A 190 6.69 -8.83 -6.61
CA HIS A 190 8.04 -9.33 -6.89
C HIS A 190 8.90 -9.29 -5.65
N LEU A 191 9.81 -10.26 -5.51
CA LEU A 191 10.81 -10.26 -4.46
C LEU A 191 12.18 -9.89 -5.03
N GLN A 192 12.83 -8.95 -4.37
CA GLN A 192 14.25 -8.66 -4.56
C GLN A 192 15.00 -9.13 -3.32
N VAL A 193 15.75 -10.20 -3.46
CA VAL A 193 16.55 -10.76 -2.37
C VAL A 193 17.93 -10.10 -2.40
N ASN A 194 18.29 -9.46 -1.31
CA ASN A 194 19.62 -8.86 -1.18
C ASN A 194 20.65 -9.94 -0.84
N PRO A 195 21.80 -10.00 -1.52
CA PRO A 195 22.77 -11.06 -1.30
C PRO A 195 23.38 -10.97 0.10
N LEU A 196 23.47 -12.12 0.79
CA LEU A 196 24.22 -12.26 2.02
C LEU A 196 25.69 -12.39 1.68
N LEU A 197 26.48 -11.40 2.08
CA LEU A 197 27.95 -11.45 1.93
C LEU A 197 28.57 -12.03 3.18
N ILE A 198 29.17 -13.21 3.06
CA ILE A 198 29.91 -13.85 4.15
C ILE A 198 31.40 -13.66 3.86
N ALA A 199 32.09 -13.01 4.79
CA ALA A 199 33.54 -12.87 4.75
C ALA A 199 34.15 -13.60 5.95
N GLY A 200 35.18 -14.38 5.69
CA GLY A 200 35.86 -15.13 6.77
C GLY A 200 37.32 -15.42 6.41
N ARG A 201 38.11 -15.68 7.45
CA ARG A 201 39.45 -16.22 7.27
C ARG A 201 39.35 -17.74 7.24
N TYR A 202 40.00 -18.37 6.26
CA TYR A 202 40.10 -19.81 6.22
C TYR A 202 41.59 -20.25 6.31
N ARG A 203 41.81 -21.41 6.88
CA ARG A 203 43.13 -22.06 6.89
C ARG A 203 43.07 -23.27 5.96
N LYS A 204 43.89 -23.26 4.94
CA LYS A 204 44.04 -24.44 4.08
C LYS A 204 44.83 -25.48 4.80
N LEU A 205 44.17 -26.59 5.18
CA LEU A 205 44.78 -27.69 5.95
C LEU A 205 45.51 -28.71 5.05
N VAL A 206 45.13 -28.78 3.79
CA VAL A 206 45.70 -29.73 2.80
C VAL A 206 46.23 -28.96 1.61
N ARG A 207 47.44 -29.31 1.20
CA ARG A 207 48.06 -28.73 -0.02
C ARG A 207 47.55 -29.47 -1.27
N GLY A 208 47.52 -28.81 -2.42
CA GLY A 208 47.13 -29.40 -3.71
C GLY A 208 45.61 -29.33 -4.01
N ILE A 209 44.78 -28.78 -3.11
CA ILE A 209 43.37 -28.52 -3.40
C ILE A 209 43.29 -27.22 -4.22
N PRO A 210 42.84 -27.24 -5.47
CA PRO A 210 42.67 -26.03 -6.27
C PRO A 210 41.53 -25.15 -5.75
N GLN A 211 41.70 -23.85 -5.78
CA GLN A 211 40.64 -22.89 -5.41
C GLN A 211 39.67 -22.61 -6.58
N SER A 212 40.00 -23.06 -7.77
CA SER A 212 39.18 -23.04 -8.97
C SER A 212 39.18 -24.42 -9.61
N LYS A 213 38.20 -24.72 -10.44
CA LYS A 213 38.21 -25.97 -11.22
C LYS A 213 39.41 -25.96 -12.19
N TRP A 214 40.35 -26.84 -11.92
CA TRP A 214 41.43 -27.08 -12.84
C TRP A 214 41.05 -28.21 -13.77
N LEU A 215 41.06 -27.93 -15.03
CA LEU A 215 40.90 -28.98 -16.02
C LEU A 215 42.09 -29.94 -15.98
N CYS A 216 41.84 -31.22 -16.00
CA CYS A 216 42.86 -32.24 -16.07
C CYS A 216 43.80 -31.96 -17.28
N ALA A 217 45.11 -32.00 -17.07
CA ALA A 217 46.07 -31.71 -18.12
C ALA A 217 45.99 -32.74 -19.29
N GLU A 218 45.53 -33.95 -19.05
CA GLU A 218 45.37 -34.98 -20.06
C GLU A 218 44.04 -34.87 -20.84
N CYS A 219 42.90 -34.82 -20.12
CA CYS A 219 41.57 -34.87 -20.74
C CYS A 219 40.88 -33.52 -20.88
N ARG A 220 41.47 -32.45 -20.35
CA ARG A 220 40.91 -31.07 -20.37
C ARG A 220 39.43 -31.01 -19.94
N GLY A 221 39.02 -31.86 -18.96
CA GLY A 221 37.68 -31.89 -18.42
C GLY A 221 36.76 -32.93 -19.05
N ASN A 222 37.21 -33.73 -20.03
CA ASN A 222 36.39 -34.76 -20.68
C ASN A 222 36.36 -36.09 -19.90
N GLY A 223 37.10 -36.20 -18.82
CA GLY A 223 37.20 -37.41 -17.99
C GLY A 223 38.25 -38.40 -18.54
N CYS A 224 39.15 -38.86 -17.70
CA CYS A 224 40.10 -39.94 -18.01
C CYS A 224 40.39 -40.76 -16.74
N SER A 225 41.11 -41.88 -16.89
CA SER A 225 41.50 -42.76 -15.79
C SER A 225 42.32 -42.08 -14.71
N ARG A 226 43.03 -40.98 -15.06
CA ARG A 226 43.88 -40.22 -14.13
C ARG A 226 43.10 -39.27 -13.22
N CYS A 227 42.00 -38.68 -13.71
CA CYS A 227 41.20 -37.74 -12.94
C CYS A 227 39.86 -38.34 -12.43
N ASN A 228 39.57 -39.59 -12.74
CA ASN A 228 38.30 -40.25 -12.38
C ASN A 228 37.04 -39.44 -12.72
N GLY A 229 37.09 -38.65 -13.79
CA GLY A 229 35.94 -37.87 -14.24
C GLY A 229 35.67 -36.56 -13.46
N THR A 230 36.59 -36.08 -12.62
CA THR A 230 36.49 -34.83 -11.87
C THR A 230 37.19 -33.68 -12.55
#